data_34e8c90e81978886e1cf6a87623658b8
#
_entry.id   34e8c90e81978886e1cf6a87623658b8
#
_cell.length_a   1.000
_cell.length_b   1.000
_cell.length_c   1.000
_cell.angle_alpha   90.00
_cell.angle_beta   90.00
_cell.angle_gamma   90.00
#
_symmetry.space_group_name_H-M   'P 1'
#
loop_
_entity.id
_entity.type
_entity.pdbx_description
1 polymer ?
#
loop_
_entity_poly.entity_id
_entity_poly.type
_entity_poly.pdbx_seq_one_letter_code
_entity_poly.pdbx_strand_id
1 'polypeptide(L)'
;MPIDNETVTGRPVDDLNITFSWNSVWVPVFDRQIDLIRSDIDRAIVEDKIIVYLSCPISSRGGGHDGTNVEVAKFVENRLMDRFGEKFWVLNPARYQMESREGKGLIIAHAAALGWTKEFLEEVQATVRLSGGDYMRMWTKILAENKPVEPVTQNVGDRFDMFYFIGPQDVAEFFVQGTSQNLTAAIEGYLARKHATDHRFVAHFEKLSTTPAAWISARKNFFRFYAIKSSANFSLGSHDEWNIFRLLNEKRQQDPKERVGARIAGFFDGRQIDLASAEAVTSKGYEQ
;
A
#
# COMPACT_ATOMS: atom_id res chain seq x y z
N MET A 1 24.48 -9.57 -20.75
CA MET A 1 24.94 -8.19 -20.51
C MET A 1 25.02 -7.97 -19.03
N PRO A 2 25.95 -7.20 -18.47
CA PRO A 2 25.89 -6.86 -17.05
C PRO A 2 24.60 -6.05 -16.77
N ILE A 3 23.95 -6.34 -15.65
CA ILE A 3 22.78 -5.57 -15.19
C ILE A 3 23.33 -4.25 -14.66
N ASP A 4 22.96 -3.14 -15.31
CA ASP A 4 23.26 -1.80 -14.82
C ASP A 4 22.20 -1.45 -13.74
N ASN A 5 22.44 -1.93 -12.53
CA ASN A 5 21.59 -1.63 -11.39
C ASN A 5 22.42 -0.99 -10.27
N GLU A 6 21.99 0.17 -9.85
CA GLU A 6 22.50 0.88 -8.69
C GLU A 6 21.39 1.00 -7.65
N THR A 7 21.74 0.79 -6.40
CA THR A 7 20.87 1.16 -5.29
C THR A 7 21.03 2.64 -5.01
N VAL A 8 20.02 3.42 -5.37
CA VAL A 8 19.99 4.87 -5.17
C VAL A 8 19.32 5.17 -3.83
N THR A 9 19.96 6.00 -3.00
CA THR A 9 19.35 6.52 -1.78
C THR A 9 19.10 8.02 -1.97
N GLY A 10 17.85 8.45 -1.76
CA GLY A 10 17.49 9.83 -1.99
C GLY A 10 16.06 10.17 -1.54
N ARG A 11 15.67 11.41 -1.79
CA ARG A 11 14.31 11.90 -1.56
C ARG A 11 13.50 11.74 -2.83
N PRO A 12 12.37 11.02 -2.80
CA PRO A 12 11.48 10.93 -3.97
C PRO A 12 10.88 12.29 -4.36
N VAL A 13 10.72 13.19 -3.38
CA VAL A 13 10.18 14.55 -3.52
C VAL A 13 10.99 15.48 -2.63
N ASP A 14 11.47 16.58 -3.19
CA ASP A 14 12.31 17.55 -2.47
C ASP A 14 11.57 18.23 -1.31
N ASP A 15 10.26 18.42 -1.49
CA ASP A 15 9.40 19.06 -0.51
C ASP A 15 9.19 18.27 0.79
N LEU A 16 9.41 16.96 0.78
CA LEU A 16 9.29 16.12 1.96
C LEU A 16 10.68 15.67 2.43
N ASN A 17 10.96 15.88 3.71
CA ASN A 17 12.21 15.41 4.32
C ASN A 17 12.09 13.91 4.67
N ILE A 18 11.92 13.06 3.65
CA ILE A 18 11.83 11.62 3.77
C ILE A 18 12.72 10.96 2.71
N THR A 19 13.54 10.00 3.11
CA THR A 19 14.56 9.37 2.26
C THR A 19 14.31 7.87 2.17
N PHE A 20 14.42 7.32 0.96
CA PHE A 20 14.31 5.88 0.71
C PHE A 20 15.47 5.38 -0.14
N SER A 21 15.67 4.06 -0.15
CA SER A 21 16.60 3.40 -1.07
C SER A 21 15.81 2.55 -2.06
N TRP A 22 16.10 2.71 -3.36
CA TRP A 22 15.43 1.98 -4.45
C TRP A 22 16.42 1.49 -5.51
N ASN A 23 15.97 0.58 -6.37
CA ASN A 23 16.77 0.04 -7.45
C ASN A 23 16.60 0.85 -8.75
N SER A 24 17.70 1.34 -9.32
CA SER A 24 17.66 2.18 -10.53
C SER A 24 17.02 1.46 -11.71
N VAL A 25 17.24 0.17 -11.86
CA VAL A 25 16.71 -0.64 -12.97
C VAL A 25 15.19 -0.66 -13.04
N TRP A 26 14.49 -0.54 -11.90
CA TRP A 26 13.03 -0.55 -11.85
C TRP A 26 12.39 0.82 -11.93
N VAL A 27 13.17 1.91 -11.85
CA VAL A 27 12.66 3.28 -11.90
C VAL A 27 11.75 3.53 -13.10
N PRO A 28 12.10 3.16 -14.36
CA PRO A 28 11.23 3.42 -15.49
C PRO A 28 9.90 2.65 -15.45
N VAL A 29 9.88 1.46 -14.83
CA VAL A 29 8.67 0.65 -14.67
C VAL A 29 7.73 1.32 -13.66
N PHE A 30 8.28 1.75 -12.52
CA PHE A 30 7.51 2.46 -11.49
C PHE A 30 7.05 3.84 -11.95
N ASP A 31 7.83 4.56 -12.76
CA ASP A 31 7.41 5.85 -13.30
C ASP A 31 6.22 5.69 -14.26
N ARG A 32 6.19 4.64 -15.08
CA ARG A 32 5.00 4.28 -15.88
C ARG A 32 3.78 3.93 -15.00
N GLN A 33 3.99 3.22 -13.91
CA GLN A 33 2.91 2.94 -12.96
C GLN A 33 2.39 4.21 -12.29
N ILE A 34 3.27 5.16 -11.95
CA ILE A 34 2.89 6.48 -11.46
C ILE A 34 1.97 7.18 -12.45
N ASP A 35 2.32 7.19 -13.74
CA ASP A 35 1.51 7.85 -14.77
C ASP A 35 0.11 7.23 -14.91
N LEU A 36 -0.02 5.91 -14.79
CA LEU A 36 -1.32 5.23 -14.79
C LEU A 36 -2.16 5.63 -13.56
N ILE A 37 -1.55 5.61 -12.37
CA ILE A 37 -2.23 6.00 -11.13
C ILE A 37 -2.66 7.46 -11.18
N ARG A 38 -1.81 8.36 -11.69
CA ARG A 38 -2.14 9.77 -11.91
C ARG A 38 -3.35 9.94 -12.81
N SER A 39 -3.37 9.20 -13.92
CA SER A 39 -4.50 9.24 -14.86
C SER A 39 -5.81 8.82 -14.20
N ASP A 40 -5.78 7.81 -13.32
CA ASP A 40 -6.97 7.38 -12.58
C ASP A 40 -7.42 8.43 -11.55
N ILE A 41 -6.47 9.03 -10.82
CA ILE A 41 -6.74 10.13 -9.88
C ILE A 41 -7.32 11.34 -10.62
N ASP A 42 -6.70 11.76 -11.72
CA ASP A 42 -7.14 12.93 -12.50
C ASP A 42 -8.55 12.73 -13.06
N ARG A 43 -8.89 11.51 -13.50
CA ARG A 43 -10.25 11.16 -13.89
C ARG A 43 -11.23 11.33 -12.74
N ALA A 44 -10.89 10.83 -11.55
CA ALA A 44 -11.74 10.97 -10.38
C ALA A 44 -11.91 12.45 -9.97
N ILE A 45 -10.87 13.28 -10.09
CA ILE A 45 -10.94 14.73 -9.85
C ILE A 45 -11.86 15.41 -10.86
N VAL A 46 -11.77 15.07 -12.14
CA VAL A 46 -12.65 15.63 -13.19
C VAL A 46 -14.11 15.25 -12.97
N GLU A 47 -14.36 14.07 -12.41
CA GLU A 47 -15.70 13.59 -12.00
C GLU A 47 -16.19 14.21 -10.67
N ASP A 48 -15.49 15.18 -10.11
CA ASP A 48 -15.82 15.84 -8.84
C ASP A 48 -15.94 14.84 -7.66
N LYS A 49 -15.02 13.87 -7.61
CA LYS A 49 -14.95 12.88 -6.52
C LYS A 49 -14.07 13.40 -5.37
N ILE A 50 -14.41 12.97 -4.18
CA ILE A 50 -13.57 13.08 -2.98
C ILE A 50 -12.57 11.92 -3.02
N ILE A 51 -11.29 12.24 -2.99
CA ILE A 51 -10.22 11.25 -3.19
C ILE A 51 -9.73 10.73 -1.83
N VAL A 52 -9.86 9.43 -1.64
CA VAL A 52 -9.43 8.72 -0.44
C VAL A 52 -8.21 7.87 -0.75
N TYR A 53 -7.12 8.05 -0.01
CA TYR A 53 -6.00 7.09 -0.02
C TYR A 53 -6.23 6.00 1.02
N LEU A 54 -6.20 4.74 0.60
CA LEU A 54 -6.36 3.58 1.48
C LEU A 54 -5.00 2.97 1.82
N SER A 55 -4.45 3.30 2.98
CA SER A 55 -3.24 2.64 3.47
C SER A 55 -3.56 1.24 3.96
N CYS A 56 -2.95 0.23 3.33
CA CYS A 56 -3.19 -1.16 3.65
C CYS A 56 -1.88 -1.97 3.69
N PRO A 57 -1.70 -2.85 4.68
CA PRO A 57 -0.58 -3.79 4.69
C PRO A 57 -0.79 -4.82 3.57
N ILE A 58 0.17 -4.92 2.64
CA ILE A 58 0.08 -5.87 1.53
C ILE A 58 1.10 -7.01 1.71
N SER A 59 2.27 -6.70 2.27
CA SER A 59 3.34 -7.68 2.46
C SER A 59 2.92 -8.85 3.36
N SER A 60 3.36 -10.05 3.00
CA SER A 60 3.23 -11.27 3.84
C SER A 60 4.18 -11.28 5.04
N ARG A 61 4.99 -10.24 5.22
CA ARG A 61 5.94 -10.12 6.33
C ARG A 61 5.22 -10.21 7.68
N GLY A 62 5.78 -10.94 8.60
CA GLY A 62 5.22 -11.11 9.96
C GLY A 62 4.16 -12.19 10.08
N GLY A 63 3.91 -12.97 9.03
CA GLY A 63 3.03 -14.13 9.04
C GLY A 63 1.71 -13.96 8.29
N GLY A 64 1.52 -12.81 7.62
CA GLY A 64 0.39 -12.60 6.72
C GLY A 64 0.54 -13.36 5.40
N HIS A 65 -0.47 -13.23 4.56
CA HIS A 65 -0.49 -13.74 3.19
C HIS A 65 -0.89 -12.59 2.26
N ASP A 66 -0.09 -12.33 1.23
CA ASP A 66 -0.28 -11.22 0.29
C ASP A 66 -1.67 -11.23 -0.37
N GLY A 67 -2.11 -12.38 -0.86
CA GLY A 67 -3.45 -12.53 -1.43
C GLY A 67 -4.57 -12.22 -0.43
N THR A 68 -4.43 -12.66 0.83
CA THR A 68 -5.40 -12.32 1.89
C THR A 68 -5.39 -10.82 2.20
N ASN A 69 -4.21 -10.20 2.24
CA ASN A 69 -4.09 -8.76 2.46
C ASN A 69 -4.77 -7.96 1.34
N VAL A 70 -4.63 -8.39 0.08
CA VAL A 70 -5.35 -7.81 -1.07
C VAL A 70 -6.86 -7.98 -0.93
N GLU A 71 -7.35 -9.11 -0.45
CA GLU A 71 -8.78 -9.34 -0.20
C GLU A 71 -9.32 -8.44 0.91
N VAL A 72 -8.57 -8.28 2.00
CA VAL A 72 -8.91 -7.33 3.08
C VAL A 72 -8.97 -5.90 2.54
N ALA A 73 -7.97 -5.48 1.76
CA ALA A 73 -7.95 -4.14 1.19
C ALA A 73 -9.15 -3.88 0.27
N LYS A 74 -9.52 -4.85 -0.57
CA LYS A 74 -10.72 -4.76 -1.43
C LYS A 74 -12.01 -4.72 -0.61
N PHE A 75 -12.10 -5.50 0.46
CA PHE A 75 -13.26 -5.48 1.34
C PHE A 75 -13.45 -4.10 1.98
N VAL A 76 -12.37 -3.51 2.49
CA VAL A 76 -12.43 -2.18 3.12
C VAL A 76 -12.75 -1.11 2.08
N GLU A 77 -12.15 -1.17 0.89
CA GLU A 77 -12.48 -0.29 -0.24
C GLU A 77 -13.98 -0.34 -0.56
N ASN A 78 -14.55 -1.52 -0.76
CA ASN A 78 -15.98 -1.68 -1.05
C ASN A 78 -16.86 -1.12 0.07
N ARG A 79 -16.51 -1.42 1.33
CA ARG A 79 -17.24 -0.89 2.49
C ARG A 79 -17.20 0.63 2.57
N LEU A 80 -16.07 1.26 2.25
CA LEU A 80 -15.97 2.71 2.19
C LEU A 80 -16.81 3.28 1.05
N MET A 81 -16.79 2.65 -0.13
CA MET A 81 -17.60 3.06 -1.27
C MET A 81 -19.10 2.91 -0.97
N ASP A 82 -19.53 1.80 -0.35
CA ASP A 82 -20.91 1.57 0.06
C ASP A 82 -21.38 2.62 1.10
N ARG A 83 -20.47 2.98 2.04
CA ARG A 83 -20.78 3.94 3.10
C ARG A 83 -20.85 5.38 2.60
N PHE A 84 -19.92 5.78 1.75
CA PHE A 84 -19.77 7.17 1.32
C PHE A 84 -20.47 7.46 -0.02
N GLY A 85 -20.77 6.43 -0.81
CA GLY A 85 -21.49 6.55 -2.07
C GLY A 85 -20.62 7.07 -3.23
N GLU A 86 -21.29 7.42 -4.31
CA GLU A 86 -20.67 7.71 -5.61
C GLU A 86 -19.78 8.97 -5.65
N LYS A 87 -19.89 9.84 -4.65
CA LYS A 87 -19.05 11.04 -4.55
C LYS A 87 -17.62 10.75 -4.09
N PHE A 88 -17.35 9.55 -3.62
CA PHE A 88 -16.02 9.15 -3.17
C PHE A 88 -15.35 8.23 -4.19
N TRP A 89 -14.04 8.33 -4.28
CA TRP A 89 -13.20 7.40 -5.00
C TRP A 89 -12.03 6.99 -4.12
N VAL A 90 -11.80 5.68 -4.00
CA VAL A 90 -10.78 5.12 -3.11
C VAL A 90 -9.59 4.64 -3.94
N LEU A 91 -8.45 5.29 -3.76
CA LEU A 91 -7.17 4.80 -4.27
C LEU A 91 -6.69 3.67 -3.37
N ASN A 92 -6.82 2.44 -3.87
CA ASN A 92 -6.38 1.23 -3.17
C ASN A 92 -5.04 0.74 -3.73
N PRO A 93 -3.92 0.83 -3.00
CA PRO A 93 -2.61 0.37 -3.43
C PRO A 93 -2.56 -1.09 -3.87
N ALA A 94 -3.46 -1.93 -3.34
CA ALA A 94 -3.54 -3.34 -3.71
C ALA A 94 -3.93 -3.57 -5.17
N ARG A 95 -4.49 -2.58 -5.85
CA ARG A 95 -4.80 -2.64 -7.30
C ARG A 95 -3.59 -2.39 -8.19
N TYR A 96 -2.55 -1.75 -7.67
CA TYR A 96 -1.40 -1.26 -8.43
C TYR A 96 -0.10 -2.01 -8.11
N GLN A 97 -0.23 -3.26 -7.70
CA GLN A 97 0.91 -4.13 -7.39
C GLN A 97 1.66 -4.54 -8.65
N MET A 98 2.99 -4.50 -8.62
CA MET A 98 3.85 -4.99 -9.72
C MET A 98 3.74 -6.50 -9.92
N GLU A 99 3.30 -7.24 -8.91
CA GLU A 99 3.00 -8.67 -8.94
C GLU A 99 1.64 -8.98 -9.60
N SER A 100 0.80 -7.97 -9.83
CA SER A 100 -0.46 -8.09 -10.57
C SER A 100 -0.21 -8.45 -12.04
N ARG A 101 -1.27 -8.78 -12.77
CA ARG A 101 -1.17 -9.02 -14.22
C ARG A 101 -0.70 -7.76 -14.96
N GLU A 102 -1.25 -6.62 -14.60
CA GLU A 102 -0.95 -5.31 -15.17
C GLU A 102 0.49 -4.89 -14.86
N GLY A 103 0.92 -5.00 -13.61
CA GLY A 103 2.29 -4.70 -13.18
C GLY A 103 3.33 -5.57 -13.88
N LYS A 104 3.07 -6.87 -13.99
CA LYS A 104 3.91 -7.79 -14.79
C LYS A 104 3.97 -7.40 -16.26
N GLY A 105 2.86 -6.91 -16.82
CA GLY A 105 2.82 -6.39 -18.17
C GLY A 105 3.76 -5.20 -18.37
N LEU A 106 3.84 -4.28 -17.40
CA LEU A 106 4.78 -3.16 -17.43
C LEU A 106 6.24 -3.61 -17.37
N ILE A 107 6.55 -4.58 -16.52
CA ILE A 107 7.91 -5.16 -16.41
C ILE A 107 8.32 -5.81 -17.75
N ILE A 108 7.43 -6.61 -18.35
CA ILE A 108 7.69 -7.28 -19.64
C ILE A 108 7.86 -6.24 -20.76
N ALA A 109 7.02 -5.21 -20.81
CA ALA A 109 7.12 -4.15 -21.80
C ALA A 109 8.44 -3.36 -21.67
N HIS A 110 8.88 -3.10 -20.42
CA HIS A 110 10.18 -2.47 -20.16
C HIS A 110 11.33 -3.34 -20.62
N ALA A 111 11.32 -4.63 -20.28
CA ALA A 111 12.33 -5.60 -20.72
C ALA A 111 12.41 -5.68 -22.26
N ALA A 112 11.28 -5.72 -22.93
CA ALA A 112 11.22 -5.74 -24.40
C ALA A 112 11.81 -4.46 -25.02
N ALA A 113 11.54 -3.29 -24.44
CA ALA A 113 12.09 -2.01 -24.88
C ALA A 113 13.62 -1.94 -24.74
N LEU A 114 14.20 -2.68 -23.79
CA LEU A 114 15.63 -2.82 -23.58
C LEU A 114 16.25 -3.98 -24.38
N GLY A 115 15.45 -4.71 -25.14
CA GLY A 115 15.91 -5.89 -25.90
C GLY A 115 16.29 -7.08 -25.01
N TRP A 116 15.77 -7.17 -23.81
CA TRP A 116 16.03 -8.28 -22.90
C TRP A 116 15.30 -9.55 -23.35
N THR A 117 15.99 -10.69 -23.28
CA THR A 117 15.31 -11.98 -23.42
C THR A 117 14.52 -12.33 -22.16
N LYS A 118 13.63 -13.31 -22.27
CA LYS A 118 12.86 -13.78 -21.13
C LYS A 118 13.77 -14.32 -20.01
N GLU A 119 14.78 -15.09 -20.38
CA GLU A 119 15.75 -15.69 -19.46
C GLU A 119 16.55 -14.61 -18.73
N PHE A 120 16.95 -13.56 -19.46
CA PHE A 120 17.64 -12.42 -18.85
C PHE A 120 16.74 -11.64 -17.89
N LEU A 121 15.46 -11.43 -18.24
CA LEU A 121 14.50 -10.81 -17.33
C LEU A 121 14.32 -11.64 -16.05
N GLU A 122 14.21 -12.97 -16.16
CA GLU A 122 14.10 -13.86 -15.00
C GLU A 122 15.36 -13.77 -14.11
N GLU A 123 16.54 -13.68 -14.69
CA GLU A 123 17.81 -13.45 -13.97
C GLU A 123 17.80 -12.09 -13.25
N VAL A 124 17.37 -11.01 -13.92
CA VAL A 124 17.26 -9.68 -13.32
C VAL A 124 16.30 -9.71 -12.14
N GLN A 125 15.13 -10.29 -12.29
CA GLN A 125 14.14 -10.40 -11.21
C GLN A 125 14.60 -11.26 -10.02
N ALA A 126 15.44 -12.25 -10.27
CA ALA A 126 16.03 -13.08 -9.22
C ALA A 126 17.10 -12.32 -8.43
N THR A 127 17.89 -11.49 -9.12
CA THR A 127 19.07 -10.80 -8.58
C THR A 127 18.68 -9.44 -7.98
N VAL A 128 17.84 -8.68 -8.67
CA VAL A 128 17.36 -7.35 -8.27
C VAL A 128 15.86 -7.40 -8.00
N ARG A 129 15.52 -7.87 -6.80
CA ARG A 129 14.11 -7.99 -6.41
C ARG A 129 13.50 -6.62 -6.19
N LEU A 130 12.22 -6.49 -6.53
CA LEU A 130 11.41 -5.35 -6.13
C LEU A 130 11.42 -5.20 -4.61
N SER A 131 11.70 -4.01 -4.14
CA SER A 131 11.86 -3.70 -2.71
C SER A 131 10.73 -2.80 -2.20
N GLY A 132 10.57 -2.75 -0.88
CA GLY A 132 9.66 -1.78 -0.27
C GLY A 132 10.03 -0.33 -0.57
N GLY A 133 11.34 -0.04 -0.72
CA GLY A 133 11.80 1.29 -1.09
C GLY A 133 11.40 1.71 -2.50
N ASP A 134 11.38 0.76 -3.48
CA ASP A 134 10.86 1.04 -4.83
C ASP A 134 9.39 1.48 -4.77
N TYR A 135 8.57 0.77 -4.00
CA TYR A 135 7.16 1.12 -3.77
C TYR A 135 7.02 2.44 -3.03
N MET A 136 7.82 2.68 -1.97
CA MET A 136 7.72 3.92 -1.21
C MET A 136 8.17 5.13 -2.01
N ARG A 137 9.17 4.99 -2.92
CA ARG A 137 9.49 6.03 -3.89
C ARG A 137 8.26 6.38 -4.75
N MET A 138 7.57 5.39 -5.28
CA MET A 138 6.36 5.58 -6.10
C MET A 138 5.25 6.27 -5.30
N TRP A 139 4.89 5.71 -4.14
CA TRP A 139 3.78 6.22 -3.34
C TRP A 139 4.06 7.62 -2.80
N THR A 140 5.30 7.93 -2.40
CA THR A 140 5.66 9.27 -1.94
C THR A 140 5.46 10.30 -3.05
N LYS A 141 5.86 9.99 -4.29
CA LYS A 141 5.62 10.87 -5.44
C LYS A 141 4.14 11.12 -5.65
N ILE A 142 3.31 10.08 -5.62
CA ILE A 142 1.86 10.19 -5.83
C ILE A 142 1.19 11.00 -4.70
N LEU A 143 1.54 10.69 -3.44
CA LEU A 143 0.91 11.29 -2.27
C LEU A 143 1.29 12.75 -2.05
N ALA A 144 2.48 13.15 -2.49
CA ALA A 144 2.98 14.50 -2.33
C ALA A 144 2.64 15.44 -3.51
N GLU A 145 2.10 14.92 -4.60
CA GLU A 145 1.77 15.72 -5.77
C GLU A 145 0.57 16.64 -5.55
N ASN A 146 0.62 17.78 -6.24
CA ASN A 146 -0.46 18.76 -6.26
C ASN A 146 -1.44 18.49 -7.41
N LYS A 147 -2.66 18.98 -7.25
CA LYS A 147 -3.65 19.00 -8.34
C LYS A 147 -3.11 19.82 -9.52
N PRO A 148 -3.28 19.35 -10.75
CA PRO A 148 -2.83 20.09 -11.94
C PRO A 148 -3.79 21.23 -12.32
N VAL A 149 -4.42 21.90 -11.34
CA VAL A 149 -5.48 22.91 -11.55
C VAL A 149 -4.96 24.28 -11.15
N GLU A 150 -5.16 25.28 -12.03
CA GLU A 150 -4.87 26.67 -11.71
C GLU A 150 -6.00 27.31 -10.83
N PRO A 151 -5.69 28.14 -9.84
CA PRO A 151 -4.32 28.50 -9.49
C PRO A 151 -3.61 27.33 -8.82
N VAL A 152 -2.36 27.10 -9.23
CA VAL A 152 -1.51 26.08 -8.59
C VAL A 152 -1.50 26.37 -7.09
N THR A 153 -2.17 25.51 -6.34
CA THR A 153 -2.11 25.58 -4.89
C THR A 153 -0.71 25.15 -4.49
N GLN A 154 -0.08 25.85 -3.54
CA GLN A 154 1.21 25.42 -3.01
C GLN A 154 1.07 24.30 -1.98
N ASN A 155 -0.10 23.70 -1.90
CA ASN A 155 -0.45 22.64 -0.97
C ASN A 155 0.12 21.30 -1.41
N VAL A 156 1.22 20.90 -0.84
CA VAL A 156 1.80 19.57 -1.09
C VAL A 156 0.77 18.48 -0.79
N GLY A 157 0.51 17.61 -1.78
CA GLY A 157 -0.40 16.48 -1.64
C GLY A 157 -1.89 16.85 -1.66
N ASP A 158 -2.27 17.93 -2.32
CA ASP A 158 -3.68 18.38 -2.38
C ASP A 158 -4.59 17.54 -3.28
N ARG A 159 -4.05 16.51 -3.95
CA ARG A 159 -4.85 15.52 -4.69
C ARG A 159 -5.74 14.67 -3.78
N PHE A 160 -5.39 14.54 -2.51
CA PHE A 160 -6.10 13.69 -1.55
C PHE A 160 -6.85 14.53 -0.53
N ASP A 161 -8.12 14.17 -0.35
CA ASP A 161 -9.00 14.80 0.65
C ASP A 161 -8.96 14.03 1.98
N MET A 162 -8.68 12.72 1.92
CA MET A 162 -8.70 11.83 3.09
C MET A 162 -7.69 10.70 2.97
N PHE A 163 -7.08 10.33 4.10
CA PHE A 163 -6.32 9.09 4.28
C PHE A 163 -7.11 8.15 5.19
N TYR A 164 -7.19 6.89 4.79
CA TYR A 164 -7.78 5.84 5.61
C TYR A 164 -6.75 4.73 5.84
N PHE A 165 -6.44 4.46 7.09
CA PHE A 165 -5.52 3.41 7.51
C PHE A 165 -6.32 2.22 8.05
N ILE A 166 -6.12 1.05 7.43
CA ILE A 166 -6.77 -0.20 7.84
C ILE A 166 -6.26 -0.61 9.23
N GLY A 167 -7.19 -0.87 10.13
CA GLY A 167 -6.90 -1.29 11.48
C GLY A 167 -7.39 -2.71 11.81
N PRO A 168 -7.19 -3.14 13.06
CA PRO A 168 -7.57 -4.48 13.51
C PRO A 168 -9.08 -4.77 13.40
N GLN A 169 -9.94 -3.78 13.62
CA GLN A 169 -11.39 -3.94 13.52
C GLN A 169 -11.81 -4.17 12.07
N ASP A 170 -11.25 -3.40 11.12
CA ASP A 170 -11.49 -3.59 9.69
C ASP A 170 -11.17 -5.02 9.24
N VAL A 171 -10.04 -5.55 9.73
CA VAL A 171 -9.61 -6.92 9.44
C VAL A 171 -10.52 -7.95 10.10
N ALA A 172 -10.92 -7.71 11.36
CA ALA A 172 -11.87 -8.59 12.06
C ALA A 172 -13.21 -8.64 11.32
N GLU A 173 -13.72 -7.50 10.87
CA GLU A 173 -14.97 -7.42 10.10
C GLU A 173 -14.87 -8.22 8.78
N PHE A 174 -13.74 -8.16 8.08
CA PHE A 174 -13.51 -8.98 6.88
C PHE A 174 -13.66 -10.47 7.15
N PHE A 175 -13.11 -10.99 8.25
CA PHE A 175 -13.20 -12.40 8.55
C PHE A 175 -14.58 -12.84 9.05
N VAL A 176 -15.25 -12.01 9.86
CA VAL A 176 -16.54 -12.38 10.47
C VAL A 176 -17.74 -12.05 9.60
N GLN A 177 -17.58 -11.32 8.48
CA GLN A 177 -18.69 -10.94 7.63
C GLN A 177 -19.52 -12.16 7.20
N GLY A 178 -20.82 -12.05 7.29
CA GLY A 178 -21.75 -13.10 6.91
C GLY A 178 -21.74 -14.33 7.81
N THR A 179 -21.08 -14.26 8.96
CA THR A 179 -21.05 -15.36 9.94
C THR A 179 -21.45 -14.87 11.33
N SER A 180 -21.95 -15.78 12.16
CA SER A 180 -22.17 -15.55 13.60
C SER A 180 -21.00 -16.04 14.46
N GLN A 181 -19.87 -16.38 13.83
CA GLN A 181 -18.71 -16.96 14.49
C GLN A 181 -17.87 -15.88 15.18
N ASN A 182 -17.15 -16.26 16.23
CA ASN A 182 -16.11 -15.40 16.77
C ASN A 182 -14.91 -15.33 15.80
N LEU A 183 -14.06 -14.33 15.97
CA LEU A 183 -12.93 -14.03 15.06
C LEU A 183 -12.01 -15.25 14.86
N THR A 184 -11.72 -16.02 15.92
CA THR A 184 -10.86 -17.21 15.82
C THR A 184 -11.47 -18.25 14.88
N ALA A 185 -12.74 -18.59 15.08
CA ALA A 185 -13.43 -19.56 14.24
C ALA A 185 -13.58 -19.05 12.79
N ALA A 186 -13.80 -17.75 12.61
CA ALA A 186 -13.88 -17.14 11.28
C ALA A 186 -12.53 -17.19 10.52
N ILE A 187 -11.41 -16.89 11.18
CA ILE A 187 -10.06 -17.04 10.61
C ILE A 187 -9.76 -18.50 10.30
N GLU A 188 -10.12 -19.44 11.17
CA GLU A 188 -9.93 -20.88 10.91
C GLU A 188 -10.75 -21.35 9.71
N GLY A 189 -12.00 -20.95 9.62
CA GLY A 189 -12.85 -21.25 8.48
C GLY A 189 -12.31 -20.68 7.17
N TYR A 190 -11.78 -19.45 7.19
CA TYR A 190 -11.11 -18.85 6.05
C TYR A 190 -9.87 -19.63 5.63
N LEU A 191 -8.98 -19.95 6.59
CA LEU A 191 -7.77 -20.74 6.36
C LEU A 191 -8.09 -22.10 5.73
N ALA A 192 -9.09 -22.81 6.27
CA ALA A 192 -9.52 -24.10 5.74
C ALA A 192 -10.07 -24.00 4.30
N ARG A 193 -10.92 -23.01 4.02
CA ARG A 193 -11.43 -22.79 2.66
C ARG A 193 -10.32 -22.47 1.67
N LYS A 194 -9.42 -21.53 2.02
CA LYS A 194 -8.31 -21.16 1.14
C LYS A 194 -7.37 -22.33 0.88
N HIS A 195 -7.07 -23.10 1.90
CA HIS A 195 -6.25 -24.33 1.74
C HIS A 195 -6.90 -25.35 0.79
N ALA A 196 -8.22 -25.45 0.78
CA ALA A 196 -8.94 -26.37 -0.08
C ALA A 196 -9.10 -25.87 -1.55
N THR A 197 -9.06 -24.55 -1.79
CA THR A 197 -9.50 -23.99 -3.07
C THR A 197 -8.46 -23.09 -3.77
N ASP A 198 -7.44 -22.63 -3.05
CA ASP A 198 -6.48 -21.64 -3.57
C ASP A 198 -5.06 -22.20 -3.61
N HIS A 199 -4.63 -22.65 -4.78
CA HIS A 199 -3.30 -23.22 -4.98
C HIS A 199 -2.14 -22.28 -4.61
N ARG A 200 -2.31 -20.97 -4.77
CA ARG A 200 -1.27 -19.99 -4.40
C ARG A 200 -1.15 -19.88 -2.89
N PHE A 201 -2.29 -19.91 -2.21
CA PHE A 201 -2.34 -19.96 -0.75
C PHE A 201 -1.64 -21.21 -0.21
N VAL A 202 -1.96 -22.38 -0.77
CA VAL A 202 -1.31 -23.65 -0.42
C VAL A 202 0.20 -23.56 -0.64
N ALA A 203 0.64 -23.12 -1.84
CA ALA A 203 2.07 -23.01 -2.16
C ALA A 203 2.82 -22.03 -1.23
N HIS A 204 2.16 -20.95 -0.78
CA HIS A 204 2.75 -20.04 0.21
C HIS A 204 3.00 -20.75 1.54
N PHE A 205 2.03 -21.49 2.04
CA PHE A 205 2.16 -22.23 3.30
C PHE A 205 3.08 -23.43 3.21
N GLU A 206 3.12 -24.15 2.10
CA GLU A 206 4.07 -25.26 1.88
C GLU A 206 5.52 -24.80 1.94
N LYS A 207 5.85 -23.63 1.39
CA LYS A 207 7.18 -23.04 1.52
C LYS A 207 7.58 -22.74 2.96
N LEU A 208 6.60 -22.40 3.81
CA LEU A 208 6.82 -22.08 5.21
C LEU A 208 6.74 -23.30 6.13
N SER A 209 6.24 -24.44 5.64
CA SER A 209 5.74 -25.56 6.46
C SER A 209 6.37 -26.88 6.05
N THR A 210 7.70 -26.92 5.96
CA THR A 210 8.47 -28.12 5.59
C THR A 210 8.41 -29.24 6.63
N THR A 211 7.92 -28.97 7.83
CA THR A 211 7.73 -29.93 8.93
C THR A 211 6.40 -29.66 9.64
N PRO A 212 5.82 -30.67 10.37
CA PRO A 212 4.61 -30.45 11.18
C PRO A 212 4.74 -29.28 12.20
N ALA A 213 5.91 -29.13 12.81
CA ALA A 213 6.17 -28.03 13.74
C ALA A 213 6.19 -26.66 13.01
N ALA A 214 6.77 -26.60 11.82
CA ALA A 214 6.76 -25.40 10.98
C ALA A 214 5.34 -25.02 10.55
N TRP A 215 4.48 -26.00 10.22
CA TRP A 215 3.07 -25.79 9.93
C TRP A 215 2.31 -25.17 11.11
N ILE A 216 2.47 -25.71 12.31
CA ILE A 216 1.86 -25.17 13.52
C ILE A 216 2.32 -23.73 13.75
N SER A 217 3.61 -23.45 13.55
CA SER A 217 4.17 -22.11 13.68
C SER A 217 3.61 -21.15 12.63
N ALA A 218 3.56 -21.56 11.36
CA ALA A 218 3.01 -20.76 10.26
C ALA A 218 1.54 -20.41 10.51
N ARG A 219 0.72 -21.38 10.92
CA ARG A 219 -0.69 -21.17 11.29
C ARG A 219 -0.82 -20.20 12.47
N LYS A 220 -0.03 -20.36 13.52
CA LYS A 220 -0.02 -19.45 14.67
C LYS A 220 0.35 -18.01 14.25
N ASN A 221 1.34 -17.87 13.37
CA ASN A 221 1.75 -16.57 12.87
C ASN A 221 0.67 -15.91 12.00
N PHE A 222 -0.05 -16.67 11.18
CA PHE A 222 -1.21 -16.21 10.42
C PHE A 222 -2.29 -15.65 11.35
N PHE A 223 -2.67 -16.40 12.40
CA PHE A 223 -3.62 -15.93 13.40
C PHE A 223 -3.15 -14.65 14.10
N ARG A 224 -1.90 -14.61 14.53
CA ARG A 224 -1.34 -13.43 15.20
C ARG A 224 -1.31 -12.22 14.28
N PHE A 225 -1.02 -12.44 13.01
CA PHE A 225 -1.01 -11.34 12.02
C PHE A 225 -2.40 -10.75 11.89
N TYR A 226 -3.41 -11.55 11.58
CA TYR A 226 -4.75 -11.03 11.30
C TYR A 226 -5.55 -10.65 12.55
N ALA A 227 -5.30 -11.25 13.69
CA ALA A 227 -5.99 -10.88 14.92
C ALA A 227 -5.37 -9.69 15.67
N ILE A 228 -4.07 -9.44 15.47
CA ILE A 228 -3.34 -8.47 16.29
C ILE A 228 -2.53 -7.48 15.47
N LYS A 229 -1.83 -7.94 14.42
CA LYS A 229 -0.79 -7.18 13.73
C LYS A 229 -1.23 -6.53 12.42
N SER A 230 -2.36 -6.90 11.87
CA SER A 230 -2.83 -6.41 10.59
C SER A 230 -3.40 -5.01 10.71
N SER A 231 -2.55 -4.07 11.02
CA SER A 231 -2.91 -2.65 11.11
C SER A 231 -1.81 -1.81 10.49
N ALA A 232 -2.11 -0.55 10.20
CA ALA A 232 -1.14 0.42 9.72
C ALA A 232 0.13 0.45 10.59
N ASN A 233 -0.01 0.25 11.90
CA ASN A 233 1.10 0.28 12.84
C ASN A 233 2.04 -0.95 12.78
N PHE A 234 1.74 -1.95 11.97
CA PHE A 234 2.54 -3.18 11.88
C PHE A 234 3.08 -3.47 10.47
N SER A 235 2.74 -2.63 9.51
CA SER A 235 3.27 -2.68 8.14
C SER A 235 4.31 -1.61 7.93
N LEU A 236 5.51 -1.99 7.46
CA LEU A 236 6.57 -1.00 7.19
C LEU A 236 6.13 0.07 6.19
N GLY A 237 5.48 -0.31 5.09
CA GLY A 237 4.95 0.65 4.13
C GLY A 237 3.89 1.58 4.74
N SER A 238 2.97 1.03 5.56
CA SER A 238 1.95 1.84 6.23
C SER A 238 2.53 2.79 7.29
N HIS A 239 3.67 2.44 7.91
CA HIS A 239 4.39 3.38 8.78
C HIS A 239 4.90 4.58 7.99
N ASP A 240 5.52 4.34 6.84
CA ASP A 240 6.01 5.41 5.99
C ASP A 240 4.85 6.25 5.42
N GLU A 241 3.75 5.62 5.01
CA GLU A 241 2.53 6.31 4.56
C GLU A 241 1.92 7.19 5.67
N TRP A 242 1.96 6.72 6.93
CA TRP A 242 1.55 7.51 8.09
C TRP A 242 2.50 8.71 8.31
N ASN A 243 3.80 8.51 8.20
CA ASN A 243 4.78 9.57 8.29
C ASN A 243 4.61 10.60 7.17
N ILE A 244 4.32 10.16 5.94
CA ILE A 244 4.01 11.04 4.81
C ILE A 244 2.75 11.86 5.12
N PHE A 245 1.66 11.23 5.55
CA PHE A 245 0.42 11.90 5.95
C PHE A 245 0.66 12.98 7.01
N ARG A 246 1.44 12.67 8.02
CA ARG A 246 1.84 13.62 9.07
C ARG A 246 2.63 14.79 8.49
N LEU A 247 3.65 14.52 7.68
CA LEU A 247 4.48 15.56 7.06
C LEU A 247 3.68 16.47 6.12
N LEU A 248 2.75 15.92 5.34
CA LEU A 248 1.85 16.71 4.49
C LEU A 248 1.00 17.68 5.32
N ASN A 249 0.43 17.20 6.42
CA ASN A 249 -0.37 18.04 7.33
C ASN A 249 0.48 19.06 8.10
N GLU A 250 1.70 18.71 8.50
CA GLU A 250 2.64 19.63 9.12
C GLU A 250 3.00 20.79 8.20
N LYS A 251 3.32 20.51 6.93
CA LYS A 251 3.59 21.55 5.93
C LYS A 251 2.41 22.48 5.73
N ARG A 252 1.19 21.96 5.65
CA ARG A 252 -0.04 22.74 5.53
C ARG A 252 -0.28 23.67 6.72
N GLN A 253 0.15 23.27 7.92
CA GLN A 253 0.08 24.12 9.10
C GLN A 253 1.11 25.27 9.11
N GLN A 254 2.26 25.06 8.48
CA GLN A 254 3.35 26.03 8.46
C GLN A 254 3.16 27.13 7.43
N ASP A 255 2.29 26.94 6.42
CA ASP A 255 2.00 27.96 5.44
C ASP A 255 0.89 28.89 5.96
N PRO A 256 1.20 30.18 6.28
CA PRO A 256 0.21 31.13 6.77
C PRO A 256 -0.86 31.51 5.73
N LYS A 257 -0.66 31.16 4.46
CA LYS A 257 -1.65 31.32 3.39
C LYS A 257 -2.62 30.15 3.30
N GLU A 258 -2.28 29.04 3.97
CA GLU A 258 -3.14 27.90 4.04
C GLU A 258 -4.37 28.19 4.90
N ARG A 259 -5.52 27.95 4.31
CA ARG A 259 -6.80 28.19 4.96
C ARG A 259 -6.97 27.23 6.16
N VAL A 260 -7.52 27.75 7.23
CA VAL A 260 -8.06 26.91 8.32
C VAL A 260 -9.01 25.89 7.70
N GLY A 261 -8.69 24.59 7.81
CA GLY A 261 -9.44 23.49 7.17
C GLY A 261 -8.73 22.83 5.97
N ALA A 262 -7.56 23.30 5.55
CA ALA A 262 -6.78 22.68 4.47
C ALA A 262 -6.08 21.36 4.85
N ARG A 263 -6.28 20.87 6.07
CA ARG A 263 -5.70 19.61 6.53
C ARG A 263 -6.37 18.44 5.85
N ILE A 264 -5.55 17.45 5.43
CA ILE A 264 -6.06 16.17 4.95
C ILE A 264 -6.69 15.44 6.14
N ALA A 265 -7.95 15.03 6.01
CA ALA A 265 -8.61 14.21 7.02
C ALA A 265 -7.95 12.83 7.11
N GLY A 266 -7.76 12.30 8.31
CA GLY A 266 -7.22 10.97 8.56
C GLY A 266 -8.19 10.10 9.33
N PHE A 267 -8.24 8.82 8.96
CA PHE A 267 -9.01 7.80 9.68
C PHE A 267 -8.13 6.57 9.91
N PHE A 268 -8.24 6.00 11.08
CA PHE A 268 -7.64 4.72 11.44
C PHE A 268 -8.72 3.83 12.03
N ASP A 269 -8.89 2.65 11.45
CA ASP A 269 -9.82 1.64 11.95
C ASP A 269 -11.27 2.18 12.13
N GLY A 270 -11.71 2.99 11.16
CA GLY A 270 -13.02 3.62 11.15
C GLY A 270 -13.18 4.85 12.05
N ARG A 271 -12.14 5.26 12.78
CA ARG A 271 -12.15 6.42 13.68
C ARG A 271 -11.30 7.56 13.11
N GLN A 272 -11.82 8.77 13.22
CA GLN A 272 -11.06 9.95 12.83
C GLN A 272 -9.80 10.08 13.70
N ILE A 273 -8.66 10.32 13.05
CA ILE A 273 -7.38 10.57 13.73
C ILE A 273 -7.41 12.01 14.25
N ASP A 274 -7.18 12.16 15.55
CA ASP A 274 -6.82 13.46 16.10
C ASP A 274 -5.40 13.81 15.65
N LEU A 275 -5.27 14.87 14.85
CA LEU A 275 -3.97 15.29 14.29
C LEU A 275 -2.98 15.74 15.38
N ALA A 276 -3.45 16.15 16.55
CA ALA A 276 -2.57 16.42 17.69
C ALA A 276 -1.98 15.11 18.29
N SER A 277 -2.72 14.01 18.25
CA SER A 277 -2.24 12.69 18.65
C SER A 277 -1.52 11.92 17.53
N ALA A 278 -1.66 12.35 16.28
CA ALA A 278 -0.90 11.81 15.15
C ALA A 278 0.61 12.17 15.19
N GLU A 279 0.99 13.08 16.06
CA GLU A 279 2.40 13.34 16.43
C GLU A 279 3.06 12.17 17.16
N ALA A 280 2.28 11.19 17.62
CA ALA A 280 2.81 9.95 18.17
C ALA A 280 3.57 9.20 17.06
N VAL A 281 4.88 9.27 17.17
CA VAL A 281 5.87 8.74 16.25
C VAL A 281 5.60 7.26 15.98
N THR A 282 5.19 6.93 14.79
CA THR A 282 5.35 5.57 14.29
C THR A 282 6.84 5.32 14.04
N SER A 283 7.30 4.10 14.25
CA SER A 283 8.65 3.72 13.83
C SER A 283 8.80 3.93 12.32
N LYS A 284 10.03 4.16 11.86
CA LYS A 284 10.34 4.18 10.42
C LYS A 284 10.04 2.80 9.81
N GLY A 285 9.54 2.82 8.60
CA GLY A 285 9.29 1.63 7.80
C GLY A 285 10.50 1.27 6.93
N TYR A 286 10.46 1.72 5.68
CA TYR A 286 11.56 1.65 4.70
C TYR A 286 12.36 2.96 4.65
N GLU A 287 11.91 3.99 5.36
CA GLU A 287 12.60 5.26 5.50
C GLU A 287 13.99 5.05 6.11
N GLN A 288 15.01 5.75 5.53
CA GLN A 288 16.42 5.68 5.93
C GLN A 288 16.76 6.67 7.07
#